data_b8b93da9b897702355bfc1c80a86d352
#
_entry.id   b8b93da9b897702355bfc1c80a86d352
#
_cell.length_a   1.000
_cell.length_b   1.000
_cell.length_c   1.000
_cell.angle_alpha   90.00
_cell.angle_beta   90.00
_cell.angle_gamma   90.00
#
_symmetry.space_group_name_H-M   'P 1'
#
loop_
_entity.id
_entity.type
_entity.pdbx_description
1 polymer ?
#
loop_
_entity_poly.entity_id
_entity_poly.type
_entity_poly.pdbx_seq_one_letter_code
_entity_poly.pdbx_strand_id
1 'polypeptide(L)'
;MGQGQQERVSTSLAGSVAEGIGASLAPVDAELERLYPGDPGTRQPVHTVYVPGDVFAADTVRTWGDRALASLDDHAPDAASFGAVLGLDGALAEDVYGRVRAKLEREPVEDLRVDFEDGYGNRPDDEEDEAAARAARMVAEGHARGGAATAPWTGIRMKCMEAAVRDRGIRTLDIFLTGLMRAGGLPDGLVLTLPKVTYAEQVTAMAGLLDAFEKTWDLAPGRIGFEIQIETSQSILAADGTATVARMIQAAEGRATGLHYGTFDYSACLGVSAAHQASDHPAADHAKAVMQVAAAGTGVRLSDGSTNVLPVGPTEQVHDAWRLHFGLVRRALARAYYQGWDMHPGHLPTRYAAVFAFYREGFERAAARLARYADRAGGDVMDEPATAKALAGYLLRGLDCGALDDAEVARASGLARADLETFASPRRGGLTVSAP
;
A
#
# COMPACT_ATOMS: atom_id res chain seq x y z
N MET A 1 19.95 -29.60 -60.05
CA MET A 1 18.70 -28.89 -59.67
C MET A 1 17.91 -29.80 -58.73
N GLY A 2 18.09 -29.67 -57.46
CA GLY A 2 17.32 -30.40 -56.46
C GLY A 2 16.41 -29.38 -55.79
N GLN A 3 15.12 -29.43 -56.12
CA GLN A 3 14.10 -28.70 -55.37
C GLN A 3 13.91 -29.42 -54.04
N GLY A 4 14.43 -28.82 -52.96
CA GLY A 4 14.09 -29.26 -51.61
C GLY A 4 12.61 -29.00 -51.37
N GLN A 5 11.79 -30.06 -51.34
CA GLN A 5 10.47 -30.00 -50.80
C GLN A 5 10.57 -29.64 -49.30
N GLN A 6 10.16 -28.43 -48.95
CA GLN A 6 9.86 -28.08 -47.56
C GLN A 6 8.74 -29.01 -47.10
N GLU A 7 9.07 -29.92 -46.22
CA GLU A 7 8.09 -30.76 -45.53
C GLU A 7 7.08 -29.86 -44.82
N ARG A 8 5.83 -29.83 -45.25
CA ARG A 8 4.77 -29.07 -44.61
C ARG A 8 4.52 -29.67 -43.23
N VAL A 9 4.76 -28.88 -42.19
CA VAL A 9 4.37 -29.23 -40.82
C VAL A 9 2.85 -29.50 -40.87
N SER A 10 2.44 -30.70 -40.45
CA SER A 10 1.03 -31.11 -40.42
C SER A 10 0.60 -31.29 -38.95
N THR A 11 -0.63 -30.90 -38.65
CA THR A 11 -1.27 -31.12 -37.34
C THR A 11 -2.31 -32.25 -37.46
N SER A 12 -2.50 -33.04 -36.39
CA SER A 12 -3.45 -34.17 -36.37
C SER A 12 -4.84 -33.79 -35.84
N LEU A 13 -4.97 -32.62 -35.19
CA LEU A 13 -6.25 -32.19 -34.65
C LEU A 13 -7.00 -31.29 -35.63
N ALA A 14 -8.30 -31.52 -35.75
CA ALA A 14 -9.18 -30.65 -36.51
C ALA A 14 -9.32 -29.27 -35.82
N GLY A 15 -9.44 -28.19 -36.62
CA GLY A 15 -9.62 -26.81 -36.12
C GLY A 15 -10.82 -26.68 -35.15
N SER A 16 -11.88 -27.42 -35.39
CA SER A 16 -13.07 -27.47 -34.52
C SER A 16 -12.81 -27.91 -33.09
N VAL A 17 -11.73 -28.71 -32.86
CA VAL A 17 -11.34 -29.08 -31.49
C VAL A 17 -10.79 -27.86 -30.72
N ALA A 18 -9.91 -27.10 -31.36
CA ALA A 18 -9.38 -25.87 -30.77
C ALA A 18 -10.47 -24.82 -30.55
N GLU A 19 -11.39 -24.65 -31.51
CA GLU A 19 -12.55 -23.75 -31.36
C GLU A 19 -13.46 -24.16 -30.18
N GLY A 20 -13.75 -25.49 -30.08
CA GLY A 20 -14.55 -26.02 -28.95
C GLY A 20 -13.90 -25.78 -27.59
N ILE A 21 -12.57 -25.96 -27.47
CA ILE A 21 -11.83 -25.64 -26.24
C ILE A 21 -11.89 -24.15 -25.95
N GLY A 22 -11.63 -23.28 -26.93
CA GLY A 22 -11.71 -21.83 -26.76
C GLY A 22 -13.09 -21.39 -26.26
N ALA A 23 -14.16 -21.90 -26.88
CA ALA A 23 -15.54 -21.60 -26.47
C ALA A 23 -15.86 -22.06 -25.05
N SER A 24 -15.32 -23.21 -24.61
CA SER A 24 -15.52 -23.72 -23.25
C SER A 24 -14.78 -22.91 -22.19
N LEU A 25 -13.64 -22.30 -22.52
CA LEU A 25 -12.81 -21.53 -21.60
C LEU A 25 -13.19 -20.02 -21.57
N ALA A 26 -13.82 -19.49 -22.61
CA ALA A 26 -14.14 -18.07 -22.70
C ALA A 26 -14.88 -17.49 -21.46
N PRO A 27 -15.85 -18.18 -20.83
CA PRO A 27 -16.47 -17.68 -19.58
C PRO A 27 -15.49 -17.63 -18.41
N VAL A 28 -14.57 -18.60 -18.32
CA VAL A 28 -13.55 -18.66 -17.26
C VAL A 28 -12.50 -17.57 -17.49
N ASP A 29 -12.11 -17.32 -18.74
CA ASP A 29 -11.17 -16.26 -19.10
C ASP A 29 -11.74 -14.88 -18.73
N ALA A 30 -13.01 -14.63 -19.04
CA ALA A 30 -13.69 -13.39 -18.66
C ALA A 30 -13.78 -13.21 -17.15
N GLU A 31 -14.06 -14.28 -16.40
CA GLU A 31 -14.09 -14.27 -14.94
C GLU A 31 -12.69 -14.02 -14.37
N LEU A 32 -11.65 -14.63 -14.93
CA LEU A 32 -10.26 -14.42 -14.53
C LEU A 32 -9.83 -12.96 -14.73
N GLU A 33 -10.18 -12.35 -15.87
CA GLU A 33 -9.90 -10.93 -16.12
C GLU A 33 -10.60 -10.01 -15.13
N ARG A 34 -11.83 -10.32 -14.78
CA ARG A 34 -12.62 -9.56 -13.81
C ARG A 34 -12.06 -9.65 -12.40
N LEU A 35 -11.65 -10.85 -11.95
CA LEU A 35 -11.16 -11.11 -10.59
C LEU A 35 -9.70 -10.69 -10.40
N TYR A 36 -8.90 -10.76 -11.46
CA TYR A 36 -7.45 -10.52 -11.42
C TYR A 36 -7.01 -9.49 -12.48
N PRO A 37 -7.46 -8.23 -12.35
CA PRO A 37 -7.16 -7.17 -13.33
C PRO A 37 -5.68 -6.77 -13.36
N GLY A 38 -4.90 -7.23 -12.39
CA GLY A 38 -3.48 -6.88 -12.24
C GLY A 38 -3.23 -5.62 -11.42
N ASP A 39 -1.96 -5.20 -11.35
CA ASP A 39 -1.56 -3.97 -10.68
C ASP A 39 -2.15 -2.75 -11.44
N PRO A 40 -2.82 -1.81 -10.76
CA PRO A 40 -3.37 -0.61 -11.39
C PRO A 40 -2.30 0.34 -11.95
N GLY A 41 -1.02 0.15 -11.59
CA GLY A 41 0.08 1.00 -12.04
C GLY A 41 0.05 2.42 -11.47
N THR A 42 -0.70 2.64 -10.40
CA THR A 42 -0.76 3.93 -9.71
C THR A 42 0.14 3.92 -8.49
N ARG A 43 0.61 5.10 -8.06
CA ARG A 43 1.44 5.25 -6.86
C ARG A 43 0.77 4.60 -5.65
N GLN A 44 1.53 3.83 -4.88
CA GLN A 44 1.15 3.32 -3.57
C GLN A 44 1.84 4.14 -2.48
N PRO A 45 1.15 4.60 -1.42
CA PRO A 45 1.81 5.25 -0.30
C PRO A 45 2.77 4.29 0.40
N VAL A 46 3.89 4.81 0.92
CA VAL A 46 4.87 3.98 1.65
C VAL A 46 4.47 3.75 3.10
N HIS A 47 3.54 4.54 3.60
CA HIS A 47 2.97 4.38 4.94
C HIS A 47 1.55 4.90 5.03
N THR A 48 0.85 4.46 6.08
CA THR A 48 -0.37 5.08 6.60
C THR A 48 -0.13 5.51 8.03
N VAL A 49 -0.64 6.67 8.43
CA VAL A 49 -0.68 7.13 9.81
C VAL A 49 -2.12 7.25 10.29
N TYR A 50 -2.37 6.86 11.53
CA TYR A 50 -3.68 6.96 12.18
C TYR A 50 -3.59 8.04 13.26
N VAL A 51 -4.47 9.04 13.17
CA VAL A 51 -4.51 10.16 14.12
C VAL A 51 -5.89 10.21 14.76
N PRO A 52 -6.01 10.05 16.08
CA PRO A 52 -7.31 10.05 16.76
C PRO A 52 -8.12 11.32 16.46
N GLY A 53 -9.44 11.14 16.27
CA GLY A 53 -10.33 12.21 15.85
C GLY A 53 -10.43 13.41 16.80
N ASP A 54 -10.09 13.22 18.08
CA ASP A 54 -10.05 14.28 19.09
C ASP A 54 -8.81 15.17 18.99
N VAL A 55 -7.67 14.62 18.53
CA VAL A 55 -6.41 15.36 18.38
C VAL A 55 -6.12 15.77 16.93
N PHE A 56 -6.90 15.28 15.97
CA PHE A 56 -6.75 15.66 14.58
C PHE A 56 -7.03 17.14 14.36
N ALA A 57 -6.12 17.83 13.67
CA ALA A 57 -6.17 19.26 13.36
C ALA A 57 -5.82 19.52 11.89
N ALA A 58 -6.19 20.68 11.38
CA ALA A 58 -5.96 21.05 9.97
C ALA A 58 -4.48 21.18 9.59
N ASP A 59 -3.58 21.26 10.55
CA ASP A 59 -2.13 21.32 10.39
C ASP A 59 -1.39 20.04 10.84
N THR A 60 -2.15 18.97 11.12
CA THR A 60 -1.59 17.69 11.60
C THR A 60 -0.47 17.18 10.69
N VAL A 61 -0.65 17.19 9.37
CA VAL A 61 0.35 16.69 8.42
C VAL A 61 1.66 17.47 8.54
N ARG A 62 1.59 18.81 8.57
CA ARG A 62 2.76 19.67 8.75
C ARG A 62 3.40 19.48 10.11
N THR A 63 2.61 19.44 11.17
CA THR A 63 3.11 19.21 12.54
C THR A 63 3.86 17.88 12.66
N TRP A 64 3.40 16.84 11.96
CA TRP A 64 4.12 15.56 11.90
C TRP A 64 5.47 15.71 11.21
N GLY A 65 5.55 16.45 10.09
CA GLY A 65 6.80 16.75 9.40
C GLY A 65 7.78 17.56 10.26
N ASP A 66 7.29 18.63 10.89
CA ASP A 66 8.11 19.49 11.76
C ASP A 66 8.68 18.70 12.95
N ARG A 67 7.87 17.84 13.59
CA ARG A 67 8.32 16.97 14.68
C ARG A 67 9.30 15.89 14.22
N ALA A 68 9.12 15.36 13.01
CA ALA A 68 10.05 14.39 12.44
C ALA A 68 11.41 15.03 12.15
N LEU A 69 11.44 16.24 11.59
CA LEU A 69 12.65 17.02 11.35
C LEU A 69 13.34 17.38 12.67
N ALA A 70 12.59 17.85 13.68
CA ALA A 70 13.14 18.14 14.99
C ALA A 70 13.77 16.89 15.62
N SER A 71 13.13 15.71 15.50
CA SER A 71 13.71 14.45 15.98
C SER A 71 15.03 14.10 15.27
N LEU A 72 15.16 14.39 13.97
CA LEU A 72 16.44 14.24 13.25
C LEU A 72 17.49 15.22 13.78
N ASP A 73 17.13 16.49 13.91
CA ASP A 73 18.06 17.54 14.34
C ASP A 73 18.58 17.31 15.78
N ASP A 74 17.71 16.78 16.66
CA ASP A 74 18.05 16.51 18.06
C ASP A 74 18.88 15.23 18.25
N HIS A 75 18.66 14.19 17.44
CA HIS A 75 19.22 12.86 17.67
C HIS A 75 20.21 12.36 16.61
N ALA A 76 20.16 12.90 15.39
CA ALA A 76 21.08 12.57 14.30
C ALA A 76 21.16 13.75 13.31
N PRO A 77 21.87 14.85 13.69
CA PRO A 77 21.82 16.13 12.98
C PRO A 77 22.50 16.11 11.59
N ASP A 78 23.22 15.06 11.27
CA ASP A 78 23.91 14.92 9.99
C ASP A 78 23.84 13.49 9.43
N ALA A 79 24.23 13.35 8.17
CA ALA A 79 24.22 12.07 7.47
C ALA A 79 25.12 11.01 8.11
N ALA A 80 26.26 11.42 8.70
CA ALA A 80 27.20 10.50 9.31
C ALA A 80 26.61 9.88 10.59
N SER A 81 26.03 10.69 11.46
CA SER A 81 25.39 10.24 12.69
C SER A 81 24.15 9.39 12.39
N PHE A 82 23.30 9.80 11.44
CA PHE A 82 22.13 9.04 11.02
C PHE A 82 22.51 7.71 10.36
N GLY A 83 23.49 7.73 9.46
CA GLY A 83 24.03 6.54 8.82
C GLY A 83 24.62 5.55 9.83
N ALA A 84 25.37 6.03 10.84
CA ALA A 84 25.91 5.19 11.90
C ALA A 84 24.83 4.49 12.74
N VAL A 85 23.69 5.14 12.99
CA VAL A 85 22.55 4.53 13.69
C VAL A 85 21.91 3.42 12.86
N LEU A 86 21.77 3.62 11.54
CA LEU A 86 21.03 2.73 10.66
C LEU A 86 21.90 1.70 9.91
N GLY A 87 23.23 1.79 10.06
CA GLY A 87 24.17 0.94 9.33
C GLY A 87 24.26 1.27 7.84
N LEU A 88 24.10 2.56 7.49
CA LEU A 88 24.27 3.05 6.12
C LEU A 88 25.65 3.69 5.96
N ASP A 89 26.33 3.41 4.85
CA ASP A 89 27.71 3.84 4.63
C ASP A 89 27.82 5.04 3.69
N GLY A 90 28.77 5.95 3.97
CA GLY A 90 29.33 6.96 3.06
C GLY A 90 28.30 7.67 2.18
N ALA A 91 28.48 7.55 0.87
CA ALA A 91 27.62 8.24 -0.12
C ALA A 91 26.14 7.81 -0.05
N LEU A 92 25.85 6.57 0.35
CA LEU A 92 24.44 6.14 0.54
C LEU A 92 23.80 6.86 1.72
N ALA A 93 24.52 7.01 2.83
CA ALA A 93 24.03 7.74 4.00
C ALA A 93 23.76 9.22 3.67
N GLU A 94 24.65 9.88 2.91
CA GLU A 94 24.49 11.27 2.49
C GLU A 94 23.25 11.44 1.57
N ASP A 95 23.11 10.60 0.56
CA ASP A 95 21.98 10.67 -0.38
C ASP A 95 20.64 10.39 0.33
N VAL A 96 20.58 9.33 1.14
CA VAL A 96 19.37 8.97 1.89
C VAL A 96 19.00 10.07 2.88
N TYR A 97 19.94 10.60 3.65
CA TYR A 97 19.68 11.65 4.62
C TYR A 97 19.12 12.93 3.96
N GLY A 98 19.74 13.35 2.86
CA GLY A 98 19.26 14.52 2.10
C GLY A 98 17.86 14.32 1.55
N ARG A 99 17.56 13.15 0.99
CA ARG A 99 16.23 12.80 0.48
C ARG A 99 15.17 12.71 1.59
N VAL A 100 15.53 12.13 2.75
CA VAL A 100 14.64 12.05 3.92
C VAL A 100 14.25 13.45 4.38
N ARG A 101 15.20 14.37 4.56
CA ARG A 101 14.90 15.76 4.95
C ARG A 101 13.98 16.45 3.92
N ALA A 102 14.33 16.39 2.65
CA ALA A 102 13.52 16.98 1.57
C ALA A 102 12.11 16.39 1.51
N LYS A 103 11.95 15.09 1.79
CA LYS A 103 10.64 14.42 1.85
C LYS A 103 9.82 14.91 3.04
N LEU A 104 10.43 15.01 4.22
CA LEU A 104 9.76 15.47 5.44
C LEU A 104 9.30 16.95 5.33
N GLU A 105 10.06 17.78 4.61
CA GLU A 105 9.70 19.19 4.35
C GLU A 105 8.54 19.31 3.35
N ARG A 106 8.51 18.47 2.31
CA ARG A 106 7.57 18.59 1.19
C ARG A 106 6.29 17.78 1.38
N GLU A 107 6.40 16.54 1.82
CA GLU A 107 5.30 15.56 1.89
C GLU A 107 5.59 14.56 3.02
N PRO A 108 5.51 15.02 4.29
CA PRO A 108 5.90 14.19 5.43
C PRO A 108 5.01 12.99 5.67
N VAL A 109 3.72 13.09 5.32
CA VAL A 109 2.73 12.02 5.45
C VAL A 109 2.10 11.78 4.08
N GLU A 110 2.17 10.53 3.62
CA GLU A 110 1.58 10.16 2.33
C GLU A 110 0.12 9.75 2.46
N ASP A 111 -0.24 9.05 3.54
CA ASP A 111 -1.59 8.52 3.76
C ASP A 111 -2.02 8.70 5.22
N LEU A 112 -3.16 9.35 5.45
CA LEU A 112 -3.67 9.70 6.78
C LEU A 112 -5.09 9.18 6.98
N ARG A 113 -5.32 8.52 8.12
CA ARG A 113 -6.67 8.17 8.61
C ARG A 113 -6.96 8.93 9.88
N VAL A 114 -8.04 9.70 9.88
CA VAL A 114 -8.62 10.18 11.14
C VAL A 114 -9.27 8.98 11.82
N ASP A 115 -8.81 8.66 13.01
CA ASP A 115 -9.17 7.43 13.70
C ASP A 115 -10.33 7.64 14.67
N PHE A 116 -11.41 6.89 14.46
CA PHE A 116 -12.57 6.82 15.34
C PHE A 116 -12.74 5.44 16.00
N GLU A 117 -11.68 4.61 15.93
CA GLU A 117 -11.67 3.26 16.47
C GLU A 117 -10.78 3.19 17.72
N ASP A 118 -9.74 2.36 17.78
CA ASP A 118 -8.95 2.12 18.98
C ASP A 118 -8.25 3.37 19.53
N GLY A 119 -7.69 4.21 18.67
CA GLY A 119 -7.02 5.43 19.10
C GLY A 119 -7.97 6.50 19.66
N TYR A 120 -9.22 6.52 19.23
CA TYR A 120 -10.25 7.41 19.72
C TYR A 120 -10.96 6.83 20.93
N GLY A 121 -11.19 5.54 20.94
CA GLY A 121 -11.88 4.81 21.99
C GLY A 121 -13.41 5.01 22.02
N ASN A 122 -14.04 4.65 23.15
CA ASN A 122 -15.47 4.79 23.34
C ASN A 122 -15.80 6.12 24.02
N ARG A 123 -16.62 6.93 23.36
CA ARG A 123 -17.07 8.24 23.84
C ARG A 123 -18.59 8.37 23.67
N PRO A 124 -19.23 9.38 24.31
CA PRO A 124 -20.64 9.70 24.05
C PRO A 124 -20.89 9.94 22.56
N ASP A 125 -22.09 9.57 22.10
CA ASP A 125 -22.44 9.65 20.69
C ASP A 125 -22.39 11.07 20.12
N ASP A 126 -22.80 12.07 20.90
CA ASP A 126 -22.75 13.47 20.52
C ASP A 126 -21.31 14.00 20.39
N GLU A 127 -20.40 13.58 21.26
CA GLU A 127 -18.98 13.92 21.17
C GLU A 127 -18.34 13.34 19.88
N GLU A 128 -18.65 12.06 19.55
CA GLU A 128 -18.13 11.43 18.33
C GLU A 128 -18.75 12.04 17.08
N ASP A 129 -20.04 12.42 17.09
CA ASP A 129 -20.70 13.14 16.00
C ASP A 129 -20.02 14.47 15.70
N GLU A 130 -19.75 15.27 16.76
CA GLU A 130 -19.04 16.54 16.61
C GLU A 130 -17.63 16.37 16.11
N ALA A 131 -16.89 15.36 16.58
CA ALA A 131 -15.53 15.06 16.14
C ALA A 131 -15.51 14.63 14.66
N ALA A 132 -16.46 13.79 14.21
CA ALA A 132 -16.57 13.37 12.82
C ALA A 132 -16.90 14.55 11.89
N ALA A 133 -17.85 15.41 12.28
CA ALA A 133 -18.18 16.62 11.53
C ALA A 133 -17.02 17.62 11.48
N ARG A 134 -16.26 17.76 12.57
CA ARG A 134 -15.04 18.58 12.62
C ARG A 134 -13.95 18.00 11.71
N ALA A 135 -13.72 16.70 11.76
CA ALA A 135 -12.73 16.03 10.92
C ALA A 135 -13.01 16.24 9.42
N ALA A 136 -14.27 16.09 8.99
CA ALA A 136 -14.69 16.35 7.61
C ALA A 136 -14.34 17.78 7.16
N ARG A 137 -14.63 18.80 7.97
CA ARG A 137 -14.29 20.20 7.66
C ARG A 137 -12.78 20.40 7.54
N MET A 138 -12.00 19.84 8.48
CA MET A 138 -10.54 20.00 8.48
C MET A 138 -9.89 19.30 7.30
N VAL A 139 -10.38 18.12 6.91
CA VAL A 139 -9.93 17.41 5.70
C VAL A 139 -10.22 18.24 4.45
N ALA A 140 -11.44 18.77 4.30
CA ALA A 140 -11.81 19.61 3.18
C ALA A 140 -10.95 20.90 3.11
N GLU A 141 -10.72 21.55 4.24
CA GLU A 141 -9.84 22.73 4.33
C GLU A 141 -8.38 22.40 3.96
N GLY A 142 -7.86 21.27 4.42
CA GLY A 142 -6.51 20.81 4.09
C GLY A 142 -6.34 20.60 2.58
N HIS A 143 -7.28 19.93 1.95
CA HIS A 143 -7.28 19.71 0.50
C HIS A 143 -7.42 21.01 -0.29
N ALA A 144 -8.24 21.95 0.16
CA ALA A 144 -8.36 23.26 -0.48
C ALA A 144 -7.05 24.09 -0.42
N ARG A 145 -6.24 23.93 0.64
CA ARG A 145 -4.93 24.59 0.76
C ARG A 145 -3.86 23.91 -0.09
N GLY A 146 -3.94 22.58 -0.26
CA GLY A 146 -2.97 21.78 -1.02
C GLY A 146 -1.56 21.72 -0.40
N GLY A 147 -0.63 21.14 -1.14
CA GLY A 147 0.78 21.02 -0.73
C GLY A 147 0.99 20.25 0.57
N ALA A 148 1.98 20.66 1.39
CA ALA A 148 2.30 20.03 2.67
C ALA A 148 1.23 20.16 3.76
N ALA A 149 0.10 20.81 3.47
CA ALA A 149 -1.02 20.95 4.41
C ALA A 149 -1.92 19.69 4.44
N THR A 150 -1.82 18.81 3.46
CA THR A 150 -2.64 17.60 3.37
C THR A 150 -1.83 16.40 2.88
N ALA A 151 -2.24 15.20 3.28
CA ALA A 151 -1.71 13.98 2.71
C ALA A 151 -2.38 13.69 1.36
N PRO A 152 -1.65 13.13 0.36
CA PRO A 152 -2.24 12.70 -0.91
C PRO A 152 -3.43 11.76 -0.75
N TRP A 153 -3.36 10.85 0.21
CA TRP A 153 -4.47 9.99 0.61
C TRP A 153 -4.95 10.35 2.01
N THR A 154 -6.24 10.54 2.15
CA THR A 154 -6.85 10.93 3.43
C THR A 154 -8.23 10.28 3.56
N GLY A 155 -8.60 9.87 4.77
CA GLY A 155 -9.92 9.36 5.07
C GLY A 155 -10.09 9.08 6.56
N ILE A 156 -11.01 8.17 6.89
CA ILE A 156 -11.23 7.77 8.28
C ILE A 156 -11.12 6.26 8.48
N ARG A 157 -10.77 5.87 9.70
CA ARG A 157 -11.03 4.55 10.24
C ARG A 157 -12.25 4.67 11.16
N MET A 158 -13.36 4.06 10.74
CA MET A 158 -14.60 4.01 11.53
C MET A 158 -14.54 2.86 12.53
N LYS A 159 -15.50 2.77 13.46
CA LYS A 159 -15.73 1.55 14.26
C LYS A 159 -16.14 0.39 13.38
N CYS A 160 -15.82 -0.83 13.80
CA CYS A 160 -16.02 -2.05 13.02
C CYS A 160 -17.50 -2.39 12.78
N MET A 161 -17.76 -3.37 11.91
CA MET A 161 -19.11 -3.85 11.58
C MET A 161 -19.63 -4.91 12.55
N GLU A 162 -19.08 -5.03 13.77
CA GLU A 162 -19.62 -5.91 14.81
C GLU A 162 -20.87 -5.32 15.43
N ALA A 163 -21.81 -6.19 15.83
CA ALA A 163 -23.16 -5.80 16.27
C ALA A 163 -23.17 -4.75 17.40
N ALA A 164 -22.19 -4.78 18.29
CA ALA A 164 -22.13 -3.87 19.45
C ALA A 164 -21.82 -2.40 19.07
N VAL A 165 -21.14 -2.16 17.94
CA VAL A 165 -20.62 -0.83 17.56
C VAL A 165 -20.98 -0.42 16.12
N ARG A 166 -21.61 -1.29 15.37
CA ARG A 166 -21.94 -1.10 13.94
C ARG A 166 -22.71 0.19 13.67
N ASP A 167 -23.79 0.42 14.41
CA ASP A 167 -24.64 1.59 14.19
C ASP A 167 -23.88 2.88 14.44
N ARG A 168 -23.00 2.88 15.45
CA ARG A 168 -22.11 4.00 15.73
C ARG A 168 -21.10 4.22 14.58
N GLY A 169 -20.44 3.15 14.11
CA GLY A 169 -19.51 3.22 12.99
C GLY A 169 -20.14 3.75 11.71
N ILE A 170 -21.32 3.24 11.33
CA ILE A 170 -22.09 3.70 10.16
C ILE A 170 -22.44 5.19 10.30
N ARG A 171 -22.90 5.62 11.48
CA ARG A 171 -23.25 7.01 11.72
C ARG A 171 -22.03 7.94 11.61
N THR A 172 -20.89 7.56 12.19
CA THR A 172 -19.63 8.32 12.10
C THR A 172 -19.17 8.48 10.64
N LEU A 173 -19.25 7.39 9.87
CA LEU A 173 -18.92 7.40 8.44
C LEU A 173 -19.84 8.32 7.64
N ASP A 174 -21.15 8.23 7.86
CA ASP A 174 -22.13 9.08 7.17
C ASP A 174 -21.94 10.56 7.48
N ILE A 175 -21.72 10.92 8.75
CA ILE A 175 -21.43 12.31 9.15
C ILE A 175 -20.17 12.82 8.45
N PHE A 176 -19.10 12.02 8.42
CA PHE A 176 -17.85 12.40 7.79
C PHE A 176 -18.00 12.60 6.28
N LEU A 177 -18.56 11.62 5.57
CA LEU A 177 -18.74 11.69 4.11
C LEU A 177 -19.72 12.81 3.71
N THR A 178 -20.83 12.94 4.43
CA THR A 178 -21.80 14.03 4.23
C THR A 178 -21.17 15.39 4.46
N GLY A 179 -20.29 15.50 5.47
CA GLY A 179 -19.52 16.71 5.75
C GLY A 179 -18.61 17.10 4.60
N LEU A 180 -17.89 16.15 4.01
CA LEU A 180 -17.05 16.37 2.83
C LEU A 180 -17.86 16.82 1.62
N MET A 181 -18.99 16.14 1.33
CA MET A 181 -19.87 16.51 0.21
C MET A 181 -20.37 17.94 0.34
N ARG A 182 -20.78 18.35 1.53
CA ARG A 182 -21.25 19.74 1.80
C ARG A 182 -20.13 20.78 1.75
N ALA A 183 -18.88 20.37 1.97
CA ALA A 183 -17.72 21.26 1.92
C ALA A 183 -17.08 21.40 0.53
N GLY A 184 -17.61 20.72 -0.49
CA GLY A 184 -17.14 20.85 -1.87
C GLY A 184 -16.92 19.54 -2.61
N GLY A 185 -17.15 18.39 -1.96
CA GLY A 185 -17.04 17.08 -2.58
C GLY A 185 -15.98 16.18 -1.94
N LEU A 186 -15.91 14.94 -2.44
CA LEU A 186 -14.93 13.97 -1.97
C LEU A 186 -13.54 14.23 -2.56
N PRO A 187 -12.47 14.26 -1.76
CA PRO A 187 -11.11 14.32 -2.28
C PRO A 187 -10.79 13.15 -3.22
N ASP A 188 -9.93 13.36 -4.21
CA ASP A 188 -9.53 12.29 -5.14
C ASP A 188 -8.84 11.13 -4.44
N GLY A 189 -8.01 11.41 -3.44
CA GLY A 189 -7.31 10.43 -2.61
C GLY A 189 -8.11 9.94 -1.39
N LEU A 190 -9.45 10.04 -1.39
CA LEU A 190 -10.25 9.51 -0.28
C LEU A 190 -10.13 7.99 -0.21
N VAL A 191 -9.72 7.48 0.96
CA VAL A 191 -9.69 6.04 1.29
C VAL A 191 -10.24 5.84 2.69
N LEU A 192 -11.13 4.87 2.85
CA LEU A 192 -11.71 4.49 4.14
C LEU A 192 -11.04 3.24 4.68
N THR A 193 -11.06 3.04 5.99
CA THR A 193 -10.55 1.82 6.63
C THR A 193 -11.70 1.09 7.33
N LEU A 194 -11.90 -0.18 6.97
CA LEU A 194 -12.81 -1.10 7.63
C LEU A 194 -12.02 -2.00 8.59
N PRO A 195 -12.08 -1.76 9.92
CA PRO A 195 -11.29 -2.50 10.90
C PRO A 195 -11.99 -3.79 11.36
N LYS A 196 -11.24 -4.68 12.02
CA LYS A 196 -11.69 -5.86 12.78
C LYS A 196 -12.66 -6.77 12.02
N VAL A 197 -12.39 -6.95 10.73
CA VAL A 197 -13.25 -7.79 9.87
C VAL A 197 -13.07 -9.26 10.21
N THR A 198 -14.18 -9.96 10.44
CA THR A 198 -14.21 -11.39 10.78
C THR A 198 -14.83 -12.24 9.67
N TYR A 199 -15.74 -11.68 8.88
CA TYR A 199 -16.48 -12.37 7.82
C TYR A 199 -16.56 -11.53 6.54
N ALA A 200 -16.63 -12.18 5.39
CA ALA A 200 -16.78 -11.53 4.09
C ALA A 200 -18.09 -10.73 3.97
N GLU A 201 -19.13 -11.14 4.68
CA GLU A 201 -20.43 -10.46 4.72
C GLU A 201 -20.35 -9.05 5.31
N GLN A 202 -19.39 -8.78 6.22
CA GLN A 202 -19.14 -7.41 6.72
C GLN A 202 -18.56 -6.51 5.62
N VAL A 203 -17.75 -7.08 4.73
CA VAL A 203 -17.22 -6.37 3.56
C VAL A 203 -18.31 -6.10 2.54
N THR A 204 -19.20 -7.09 2.28
CA THR A 204 -20.40 -6.88 1.44
C THR A 204 -21.30 -5.78 1.99
N ALA A 205 -21.50 -5.76 3.33
CA ALA A 205 -22.29 -4.72 3.97
C ALA A 205 -21.66 -3.33 3.80
N MET A 206 -20.34 -3.22 3.93
CA MET A 206 -19.61 -1.96 3.68
C MET A 206 -19.77 -1.51 2.22
N ALA A 207 -19.60 -2.40 1.25
CA ALA A 207 -19.80 -2.09 -0.16
C ALA A 207 -21.22 -1.58 -0.43
N GLY A 208 -22.23 -2.26 0.11
CA GLY A 208 -23.65 -1.83 -0.01
C GLY A 208 -23.95 -0.48 0.66
N LEU A 209 -23.31 -0.18 1.80
CA LEU A 209 -23.40 1.13 2.45
C LEU A 209 -22.86 2.24 1.56
N LEU A 210 -21.70 2.01 0.93
CA LEU A 210 -21.08 2.98 0.02
C LEU A 210 -21.92 3.16 -1.27
N ASP A 211 -22.49 2.08 -1.81
CA ASP A 211 -23.44 2.17 -2.93
C ASP A 211 -24.64 3.05 -2.60
N ALA A 212 -25.23 2.90 -1.40
CA ALA A 212 -26.34 3.71 -0.95
C ALA A 212 -25.96 5.18 -0.82
N PHE A 213 -24.77 5.46 -0.29
CA PHE A 213 -24.24 6.82 -0.18
C PHE A 213 -23.99 7.45 -1.56
N GLU A 214 -23.31 6.74 -2.47
CA GLU A 214 -23.03 7.20 -3.83
C GLU A 214 -24.33 7.52 -4.60
N LYS A 215 -25.34 6.67 -4.49
CA LYS A 215 -26.67 6.92 -5.07
C LYS A 215 -27.37 8.15 -4.48
N THR A 216 -27.24 8.38 -3.17
CA THR A 216 -27.85 9.52 -2.50
C THR A 216 -27.25 10.85 -2.98
N TRP A 217 -25.96 10.85 -3.32
CA TRP A 217 -25.22 12.04 -3.75
C TRP A 217 -24.94 12.08 -5.25
N ASP A 218 -25.57 11.22 -6.06
CA ASP A 218 -25.40 11.14 -7.53
C ASP A 218 -23.90 11.02 -7.94
N LEU A 219 -23.14 10.22 -7.19
CA LEU A 219 -21.76 9.91 -7.47
C LEU A 219 -21.66 8.71 -8.41
N ALA A 220 -20.55 8.63 -9.15
CA ALA A 220 -20.27 7.45 -9.97
C ALA A 220 -20.16 6.18 -9.08
N PRO A 221 -20.74 5.06 -9.50
CA PRO A 221 -20.59 3.80 -8.77
C PRO A 221 -19.12 3.40 -8.60
N GLY A 222 -18.75 2.99 -7.39
CA GLY A 222 -17.37 2.62 -7.09
C GLY A 222 -16.41 3.80 -6.87
N ARG A 223 -16.94 5.04 -6.73
CA ARG A 223 -16.12 6.24 -6.45
C ARG A 223 -15.39 6.14 -5.13
N ILE A 224 -15.99 5.49 -4.13
CA ILE A 224 -15.43 5.38 -2.79
C ILE A 224 -14.84 3.98 -2.61
N GLY A 225 -13.51 3.93 -2.44
CA GLY A 225 -12.79 2.73 -2.08
C GLY A 225 -12.51 2.63 -0.59
N PHE A 226 -12.17 1.43 -0.14
CA PHE A 226 -11.75 1.20 1.24
C PHE A 226 -10.68 0.13 1.34
N GLU A 227 -9.89 0.21 2.38
CA GLU A 227 -8.95 -0.83 2.80
C GLU A 227 -9.57 -1.70 3.90
N ILE A 228 -9.16 -2.95 3.95
CA ILE A 228 -9.62 -3.94 4.94
C ILE A 228 -8.50 -4.19 5.92
N GLN A 229 -8.75 -3.99 7.20
CA GLN A 229 -7.78 -4.30 8.26
C GLN A 229 -7.86 -5.79 8.60
N ILE A 230 -6.73 -6.49 8.44
CA ILE A 230 -6.58 -7.93 8.71
C ILE A 230 -5.92 -8.10 10.07
N GLU A 231 -6.75 -8.27 11.07
CA GLU A 231 -6.34 -8.27 12.49
C GLU A 231 -7.13 -9.25 13.37
N THR A 232 -7.88 -10.14 12.74
CA THR A 232 -8.58 -11.25 13.40
C THR A 232 -8.14 -12.58 12.80
N SER A 233 -8.11 -13.65 13.58
CA SER A 233 -7.75 -14.98 13.06
C SER A 233 -8.74 -15.45 11.99
N GLN A 234 -10.03 -15.10 12.15
CA GLN A 234 -11.10 -15.44 11.21
C GLN A 234 -10.94 -14.76 9.86
N SER A 235 -10.27 -13.59 9.80
CA SER A 235 -9.98 -12.91 8.53
C SER A 235 -8.98 -13.70 7.67
N ILE A 236 -8.14 -14.52 8.28
CA ILE A 236 -7.17 -15.38 7.58
C ILE A 236 -7.78 -16.73 7.24
N LEU A 237 -8.37 -17.41 8.25
CA LEU A 237 -8.89 -18.78 8.10
C LEU A 237 -10.29 -18.86 8.72
N ALA A 238 -11.29 -19.18 7.89
CA ALA A 238 -12.65 -19.42 8.34
C ALA A 238 -12.79 -20.76 9.08
N ALA A 239 -13.93 -20.92 9.77
CA ALA A 239 -14.24 -22.15 10.50
C ALA A 239 -14.31 -23.42 9.61
N ASP A 240 -14.60 -23.25 8.33
CA ASP A 240 -14.63 -24.31 7.32
C ASP A 240 -13.25 -24.58 6.68
N GLY A 241 -12.21 -23.90 7.11
CA GLY A 241 -10.85 -24.01 6.60
C GLY A 241 -10.56 -23.24 5.32
N THR A 242 -11.48 -22.41 4.83
CA THR A 242 -11.24 -21.56 3.66
C THR A 242 -10.48 -20.28 4.02
N ALA A 243 -9.70 -19.75 3.07
CA ALA A 243 -9.00 -18.46 3.23
C ALA A 243 -10.01 -17.30 3.12
N THR A 244 -10.47 -16.79 4.26
CA THR A 244 -11.48 -15.72 4.32
C THR A 244 -11.02 -14.44 3.63
N VAL A 245 -9.73 -14.09 3.74
CA VAL A 245 -9.17 -12.87 3.13
C VAL A 245 -9.38 -12.83 1.61
N ALA A 246 -9.28 -13.96 0.92
CA ALA A 246 -9.56 -14.03 -0.52
C ALA A 246 -11.04 -13.75 -0.82
N ARG A 247 -11.95 -14.26 0.02
CA ARG A 247 -13.39 -13.98 -0.08
C ARG A 247 -13.73 -12.52 0.21
N MET A 248 -13.04 -11.90 1.17
CA MET A 248 -13.20 -10.48 1.50
C MET A 248 -12.85 -9.56 0.32
N ILE A 249 -11.75 -9.85 -0.40
CA ILE A 249 -11.38 -9.10 -1.60
C ILE A 249 -12.51 -9.14 -2.64
N GLN A 250 -13.08 -10.32 -2.88
CA GLN A 250 -14.16 -10.47 -3.85
C GLN A 250 -15.48 -9.83 -3.36
N ALA A 251 -15.76 -9.92 -2.05
CA ALA A 251 -16.94 -9.31 -1.44
C ALA A 251 -16.95 -7.77 -1.48
N ALA A 252 -15.79 -7.17 -1.69
CA ALA A 252 -15.66 -5.72 -1.84
C ALA A 252 -16.09 -5.20 -3.24
N GLU A 253 -16.39 -6.08 -4.20
CA GLU A 253 -16.89 -5.72 -5.53
C GLU A 253 -16.02 -4.67 -6.27
N GLY A 254 -14.68 -4.82 -6.15
CA GLY A 254 -13.71 -3.90 -6.74
C GLY A 254 -13.41 -2.64 -5.92
N ARG A 255 -14.03 -2.45 -4.76
CA ARG A 255 -13.83 -1.31 -3.86
C ARG A 255 -12.64 -1.48 -2.90
N ALA A 256 -12.12 -2.72 -2.73
CA ALA A 256 -10.95 -2.96 -1.88
C ALA A 256 -9.69 -2.34 -2.51
N THR A 257 -9.09 -1.39 -1.82
CA THR A 257 -7.85 -0.71 -2.25
C THR A 257 -6.61 -1.31 -1.60
N GLY A 258 -6.74 -1.90 -0.42
CA GLY A 258 -5.65 -2.48 0.33
C GLY A 258 -6.08 -3.48 1.40
N LEU A 259 -5.14 -4.32 1.80
CA LEU A 259 -5.20 -5.15 3.01
C LEU A 259 -4.13 -4.65 3.97
N HIS A 260 -4.54 -4.25 5.16
CA HIS A 260 -3.66 -3.69 6.18
C HIS A 260 -3.55 -4.66 7.35
N TYR A 261 -2.33 -5.15 7.62
CA TYR A 261 -2.08 -6.06 8.72
C TYR A 261 -2.09 -5.34 10.08
N GLY A 262 -2.93 -5.78 11.01
CA GLY A 262 -3.02 -5.24 12.37
C GLY A 262 -2.23 -6.08 13.36
N THR A 263 -1.01 -5.65 13.72
CA THR A 263 -0.03 -6.42 14.50
C THR A 263 -0.55 -6.88 15.85
N PHE A 264 -1.16 -5.97 16.61
CA PHE A 264 -1.44 -6.21 18.03
C PHE A 264 -2.71 -7.02 18.22
N ASP A 265 -3.82 -6.63 17.59
CA ASP A 265 -5.08 -7.35 17.65
C ASP A 265 -4.95 -8.78 17.10
N TYR A 266 -4.27 -8.94 15.95
CA TYR A 266 -4.01 -10.27 15.40
C TYR A 266 -3.19 -11.15 16.33
N SER A 267 -2.11 -10.60 16.89
CA SER A 267 -1.26 -11.32 17.84
C SER A 267 -2.01 -11.70 19.10
N ALA A 268 -2.81 -10.76 19.65
CA ALA A 268 -3.61 -10.99 20.85
C ALA A 268 -4.67 -12.08 20.63
N CYS A 269 -5.39 -12.08 19.50
CA CYS A 269 -6.40 -13.10 19.21
C CYS A 269 -5.81 -14.51 19.06
N LEU A 270 -4.51 -14.62 18.73
CA LEU A 270 -3.78 -15.90 18.71
C LEU A 270 -3.14 -16.29 20.05
N GLY A 271 -3.32 -15.48 21.10
CA GLY A 271 -2.75 -15.72 22.41
C GLY A 271 -1.25 -15.44 22.51
N VAL A 272 -0.68 -14.67 21.57
CA VAL A 272 0.72 -14.24 21.66
C VAL A 272 0.85 -13.23 22.79
N SER A 273 1.77 -13.50 23.74
CA SER A 273 1.97 -12.61 24.89
C SER A 273 2.49 -11.23 24.45
N ALA A 274 2.11 -10.17 25.17
CA ALA A 274 2.40 -8.79 24.82
C ALA A 274 3.89 -8.52 24.49
N ALA A 275 4.80 -9.17 25.22
CA ALA A 275 6.24 -9.03 25.01
C ALA A 275 6.75 -9.58 23.65
N HIS A 276 5.94 -10.36 22.95
CA HIS A 276 6.29 -11.01 21.67
C HIS A 276 5.40 -10.57 20.50
N GLN A 277 4.51 -9.60 20.71
CA GLN A 277 3.66 -9.04 19.67
C GLN A 277 4.47 -8.10 18.76
N ALA A 278 4.90 -8.62 17.63
CA ALA A 278 5.72 -7.87 16.67
C ALA A 278 5.35 -8.25 15.23
N SER A 279 5.60 -7.34 14.29
CA SER A 279 5.27 -7.57 12.87
C SER A 279 6.16 -8.63 12.22
N ASP A 280 7.27 -9.01 12.83
CA ASP A 280 8.18 -10.08 12.40
C ASP A 280 7.98 -11.41 13.13
N HIS A 281 6.97 -11.50 14.02
CA HIS A 281 6.62 -12.76 14.67
C HIS A 281 6.16 -13.81 13.63
N PRO A 282 6.48 -15.11 13.80
CA PRO A 282 6.09 -16.16 12.85
C PRO A 282 4.58 -16.23 12.55
N ALA A 283 3.72 -15.93 13.52
CA ALA A 283 2.28 -15.86 13.31
C ALA A 283 1.89 -14.69 12.38
N ALA A 284 2.55 -13.55 12.52
CA ALA A 284 2.39 -12.41 11.61
C ALA A 284 2.85 -12.75 10.19
N ASP A 285 3.97 -13.45 10.07
CA ASP A 285 4.48 -13.91 8.77
C ASP A 285 3.51 -14.85 8.06
N HIS A 286 2.86 -15.76 8.80
CA HIS A 286 1.85 -16.63 8.23
C HIS A 286 0.66 -15.84 7.68
N ALA A 287 0.09 -14.92 8.47
CA ALA A 287 -1.02 -14.08 8.02
C ALA A 287 -0.64 -13.26 6.78
N LYS A 288 0.51 -12.63 6.80
CA LYS A 288 1.02 -11.81 5.69
C LYS A 288 1.28 -12.64 4.42
N ALA A 289 1.76 -13.88 4.54
CA ALA A 289 1.91 -14.79 3.40
C ALA A 289 0.56 -15.16 2.78
N VAL A 290 -0.47 -15.43 3.59
CA VAL A 290 -1.83 -15.69 3.09
C VAL A 290 -2.43 -14.46 2.42
N MET A 291 -2.29 -13.27 3.04
CA MET A 291 -2.72 -11.99 2.44
C MET A 291 -2.06 -11.77 1.07
N GLN A 292 -0.77 -12.04 0.96
CA GLN A 292 0.00 -11.84 -0.28
C GLN A 292 -0.50 -12.73 -1.41
N VAL A 293 -0.77 -14.00 -1.13
CA VAL A 293 -1.32 -14.94 -2.13
C VAL A 293 -2.75 -14.51 -2.52
N ALA A 294 -3.57 -14.11 -1.55
CA ALA A 294 -4.95 -13.69 -1.82
C ALA A 294 -5.05 -12.42 -2.66
N ALA A 295 -4.15 -11.46 -2.42
CA ALA A 295 -4.11 -10.17 -3.13
C ALA A 295 -3.42 -10.26 -4.50
N ALA A 296 -2.65 -11.30 -4.77
CA ALA A 296 -1.87 -11.41 -6.01
C ALA A 296 -2.74 -11.32 -7.26
N GLY A 297 -2.45 -10.35 -8.13
CA GLY A 297 -3.17 -10.12 -9.38
C GLY A 297 -4.51 -9.39 -9.25
N THR A 298 -5.01 -9.14 -8.03
CA THR A 298 -6.32 -8.48 -7.81
C THR A 298 -6.28 -6.95 -7.90
N GLY A 299 -5.09 -6.35 -7.89
CA GLY A 299 -4.92 -4.89 -7.80
C GLY A 299 -4.97 -4.36 -6.36
N VAL A 300 -5.33 -5.18 -5.39
CA VAL A 300 -5.36 -4.83 -3.96
C VAL A 300 -3.94 -4.78 -3.40
N ARG A 301 -3.61 -3.71 -2.71
CA ARG A 301 -2.28 -3.44 -2.17
C ARG A 301 -2.12 -4.04 -0.77
N LEU A 302 -0.86 -4.21 -0.35
CA LEU A 302 -0.54 -4.78 0.96
C LEU A 302 0.19 -3.75 1.82
N SER A 303 -0.26 -3.61 3.07
CA SER A 303 0.40 -2.80 4.09
C SER A 303 0.78 -3.66 5.28
N ASP A 304 2.03 -3.55 5.74
CA ASP A 304 2.49 -4.18 6.98
C ASP A 304 1.93 -3.43 8.20
N GLY A 305 2.01 -4.06 9.35
CA GLY A 305 1.62 -3.50 10.63
C GLY A 305 2.65 -2.52 11.20
N SER A 306 2.45 -2.15 12.45
CA SER A 306 3.27 -1.18 13.17
C SER A 306 4.12 -1.82 14.27
N THR A 307 5.04 -1.02 14.82
CA THR A 307 5.66 -1.24 16.12
C THR A 307 5.16 -0.21 17.14
N ASN A 308 4.98 -0.62 18.39
CA ASN A 308 4.63 0.26 19.50
C ASN A 308 5.85 0.81 20.25
N VAL A 309 7.07 0.50 19.80
CA VAL A 309 8.30 1.07 20.33
C VAL A 309 8.50 2.46 19.74
N LEU A 310 8.15 3.48 20.51
CA LEU A 310 8.19 4.87 20.04
C LEU A 310 9.59 5.47 20.19
N PRO A 311 10.08 6.24 19.20
CA PRO A 311 11.36 6.93 19.27
C PRO A 311 11.21 8.22 20.08
N VAL A 312 11.13 8.08 21.41
CA VAL A 312 10.98 9.18 22.36
C VAL A 312 11.93 8.97 23.56
N GLY A 313 12.33 10.06 24.20
CA GLY A 313 13.21 10.01 25.37
C GLY A 313 14.67 10.34 25.03
N PRO A 314 15.65 9.84 25.81
CA PRO A 314 17.08 10.06 25.55
C PRO A 314 17.52 9.51 24.18
N THR A 315 18.55 10.11 23.59
CA THR A 315 19.06 9.79 22.26
C THR A 315 19.32 8.28 22.05
N GLU A 316 19.86 7.59 23.03
CA GLU A 316 20.11 6.15 22.95
C GLU A 316 18.81 5.34 22.75
N GLN A 317 17.74 5.68 23.47
CA GLN A 317 16.43 5.04 23.33
C GLN A 317 15.79 5.34 21.97
N VAL A 318 15.95 6.58 21.49
CA VAL A 318 15.48 6.97 20.15
C VAL A 318 16.23 6.18 19.09
N HIS A 319 17.55 6.04 19.21
CA HIS A 319 18.37 5.25 18.28
C HIS A 319 17.99 3.76 18.28
N ASP A 320 17.69 3.18 19.45
CA ASP A 320 17.24 1.78 19.53
C ASP A 320 15.88 1.59 18.84
N ALA A 321 14.94 2.49 19.08
CA ALA A 321 13.66 2.48 18.39
C ALA A 321 13.81 2.68 16.87
N TRP A 322 14.70 3.54 16.41
CA TRP A 322 15.01 3.76 15.01
C TRP A 322 15.64 2.52 14.36
N ARG A 323 16.60 1.85 15.00
CA ARG A 323 17.19 0.60 14.49
C ARG A 323 16.13 -0.48 14.33
N LEU A 324 15.28 -0.65 15.35
CA LEU A 324 14.18 -1.62 15.30
C LEU A 324 13.23 -1.30 14.14
N HIS A 325 12.71 -0.08 14.08
CA HIS A 325 11.75 0.33 13.05
C HIS A 325 12.33 0.22 11.64
N PHE A 326 13.54 0.73 11.42
CA PHE A 326 14.27 0.60 10.15
C PHE A 326 14.41 -0.87 9.72
N GLY A 327 14.82 -1.75 10.64
CA GLY A 327 14.96 -3.18 10.38
C GLY A 327 13.64 -3.86 9.99
N LEU A 328 12.55 -3.53 10.69
CA LEU A 328 11.21 -4.07 10.38
C LEU A 328 10.72 -3.60 9.00
N VAL A 329 10.90 -2.32 8.67
CA VAL A 329 10.52 -1.77 7.36
C VAL A 329 11.35 -2.41 6.23
N ARG A 330 12.67 -2.53 6.40
CA ARG A 330 13.55 -3.21 5.44
C ARG A 330 13.13 -4.66 5.20
N ARG A 331 12.76 -5.37 6.27
CA ARG A 331 12.25 -6.73 6.19
C ARG A 331 10.93 -6.81 5.43
N ALA A 332 10.00 -5.88 5.68
CA ALA A 332 8.73 -5.80 4.97
C ALA A 332 8.93 -5.56 3.46
N LEU A 333 9.78 -4.59 3.09
CA LEU A 333 10.13 -4.29 1.69
C LEU A 333 10.71 -5.50 0.95
N ALA A 334 11.61 -6.25 1.60
CA ALA A 334 12.20 -7.47 1.03
C ALA A 334 11.16 -8.58 0.79
N ARG A 335 9.99 -8.50 1.44
CA ARG A 335 8.85 -9.42 1.31
C ARG A 335 7.71 -8.87 0.48
N ALA A 336 7.97 -7.79 -0.29
CA ALA A 336 6.98 -7.11 -1.14
C ALA A 336 5.82 -6.44 -0.38
N TYR A 337 6.03 -6.06 0.88
CA TYR A 337 5.17 -5.15 1.62
C TYR A 337 5.74 -3.75 1.51
N TYR A 338 5.26 -2.97 0.56
CA TYR A 338 5.81 -1.65 0.22
C TYR A 338 5.20 -0.50 1.03
N GLN A 339 4.18 -0.77 1.81
CA GLN A 339 3.49 0.13 2.72
C GLN A 339 3.50 -0.43 4.14
N GLY A 340 3.37 0.41 5.14
CA GLY A 340 3.24 0.00 6.53
C GLY A 340 2.61 1.09 7.38
N TRP A 341 2.44 0.84 8.66
CA TRP A 341 1.81 1.76 9.59
C TRP A 341 2.84 2.42 10.51
N ASP A 342 2.86 3.78 10.55
CA ASP A 342 3.68 4.56 11.46
C ASP A 342 2.83 5.21 12.55
N MET A 343 3.16 4.93 13.80
CA MET A 343 2.36 5.36 14.97
C MET A 343 2.81 6.71 15.56
N HIS A 344 3.97 7.23 15.14
CA HIS A 344 4.56 8.44 15.75
C HIS A 344 5.37 9.23 14.71
N PRO A 345 5.38 10.57 14.75
CA PRO A 345 6.20 11.39 13.85
C PRO A 345 7.69 11.00 13.81
N GLY A 346 8.26 10.60 14.94
CA GLY A 346 9.65 10.14 15.02
C GLY A 346 9.96 8.84 14.27
N HIS A 347 8.95 8.09 13.79
CA HIS A 347 9.14 6.95 12.88
C HIS A 347 9.37 7.37 11.43
N LEU A 348 8.90 8.56 11.02
CA LEU A 348 8.98 9.01 9.63
C LEU A 348 10.41 9.06 9.08
N PRO A 349 11.43 9.55 9.83
CA PRO A 349 12.80 9.53 9.34
C PRO A 349 13.27 8.13 8.96
N THR A 350 12.99 7.13 9.79
CA THR A 350 13.42 5.74 9.55
C THR A 350 12.54 5.01 8.56
N ARG A 351 11.27 5.36 8.42
CA ARG A 351 10.41 4.91 7.33
C ARG A 351 11.00 5.28 5.97
N TYR A 352 11.24 6.58 5.77
CA TYR A 352 11.80 7.05 4.51
C TYR A 352 13.23 6.58 4.29
N ALA A 353 14.06 6.53 5.32
CA ALA A 353 15.41 5.99 5.20
C ALA A 353 15.42 4.53 4.73
N ALA A 354 14.56 3.70 5.31
CA ALA A 354 14.47 2.29 4.93
C ALA A 354 13.99 2.10 3.47
N VAL A 355 12.98 2.88 3.07
CA VAL A 355 12.43 2.86 1.70
C VAL A 355 13.47 3.36 0.70
N PHE A 356 14.11 4.50 0.97
CA PHE A 356 15.08 5.08 0.05
C PHE A 356 16.33 4.20 -0.07
N ALA A 357 16.89 3.73 1.05
CA ALA A 357 18.02 2.82 1.02
C ALA A 357 17.71 1.54 0.23
N PHE A 358 16.51 0.95 0.39
CA PHE A 358 16.10 -0.24 -0.34
C PHE A 358 16.16 -0.03 -1.87
N TYR A 359 15.63 1.07 -2.38
CA TYR A 359 15.63 1.34 -3.81
C TYR A 359 17.01 1.83 -4.31
N ARG A 360 17.74 2.60 -3.52
CA ARG A 360 19.09 3.08 -3.89
C ARG A 360 20.11 1.94 -4.01
N GLU A 361 20.15 1.03 -3.06
CA GLU A 361 21.08 -0.13 -3.07
C GLU A 361 20.88 -1.05 -4.28
N GLY A 362 19.66 -1.21 -4.75
CA GLY A 362 19.34 -2.09 -5.88
C GLY A 362 19.34 -1.40 -7.24
N PHE A 363 19.35 -0.07 -7.28
CA PHE A 363 19.07 0.75 -8.45
C PHE A 363 19.92 0.41 -9.68
N GLU A 364 21.25 0.56 -9.57
CA GLU A 364 22.17 0.38 -10.70
C GLU A 364 22.07 -1.02 -11.31
N ARG A 365 21.97 -2.02 -10.47
CA ARG A 365 21.84 -3.41 -10.91
C ARG A 365 20.50 -3.66 -11.61
N ALA A 366 19.41 -3.12 -11.08
CA ALA A 366 18.08 -3.28 -11.66
C ALA A 366 17.98 -2.57 -13.00
N ALA A 367 18.47 -1.32 -13.09
CA ALA A 367 18.47 -0.52 -14.31
C ALA A 367 19.29 -1.17 -15.43
N ALA A 368 20.54 -1.55 -15.13
CA ALA A 368 21.41 -2.20 -16.11
C ALA A 368 20.87 -3.56 -16.58
N ARG A 369 20.21 -4.31 -15.70
CA ARG A 369 19.63 -5.60 -16.06
C ARG A 369 18.41 -5.43 -16.97
N LEU A 370 17.55 -4.45 -16.67
CA LEU A 370 16.38 -4.14 -17.50
C LEU A 370 16.79 -3.57 -18.87
N ALA A 371 17.83 -2.72 -18.93
CA ALA A 371 18.38 -2.23 -20.19
C ALA A 371 18.82 -3.38 -21.12
N ARG A 372 19.58 -4.34 -20.60
CA ARG A 372 19.99 -5.53 -21.39
C ARG A 372 18.81 -6.36 -21.89
N TYR A 373 17.74 -6.47 -21.10
CA TYR A 373 16.52 -7.15 -21.52
C TYR A 373 15.83 -6.38 -22.67
N ALA A 374 15.73 -5.06 -22.55
CA ALA A 374 15.12 -4.22 -23.58
C ALA A 374 15.89 -4.24 -24.89
N ASP A 375 17.24 -4.23 -24.84
CA ASP A 375 18.10 -4.28 -26.02
C ASP A 375 18.20 -5.68 -26.65
N ARG A 376 17.58 -6.72 -26.06
CA ARG A 376 17.73 -8.13 -26.47
C ARG A 376 19.19 -8.57 -26.61
N ALA A 377 20.11 -7.85 -26.01
CA ALA A 377 21.53 -8.19 -26.01
C ALA A 377 21.74 -9.37 -25.05
N GLY A 378 22.33 -10.46 -25.54
CA GLY A 378 22.63 -11.64 -24.75
C GLY A 378 23.55 -11.28 -23.57
N GLY A 379 23.08 -11.48 -22.35
CA GLY A 379 23.85 -11.36 -21.11
C GLY A 379 24.06 -12.72 -20.46
N ASP A 380 24.90 -12.77 -19.44
CA ASP A 380 25.20 -14.00 -18.66
C ASP A 380 24.00 -14.51 -17.84
N VAL A 381 22.91 -13.74 -17.80
CA VAL A 381 21.65 -14.08 -17.10
C VAL A 381 20.50 -14.05 -18.09
N MET A 382 19.85 -15.18 -18.25
CA MET A 382 18.63 -15.29 -19.06
C MET A 382 17.46 -14.72 -18.25
N ASP A 383 17.00 -13.51 -18.60
CA ASP A 383 15.85 -12.88 -17.97
C ASP A 383 14.56 -13.27 -18.73
N GLU A 384 13.54 -13.68 -17.96
CA GLU A 384 12.21 -13.97 -18.46
C GLU A 384 11.31 -12.71 -18.37
N PRO A 385 10.19 -12.63 -19.11
CA PRO A 385 9.23 -11.51 -19.02
C PRO A 385 8.79 -11.19 -17.60
N ALA A 386 8.65 -12.19 -16.74
CA ALA A 386 8.32 -12.00 -15.32
C ALA A 386 9.41 -11.23 -14.56
N THR A 387 10.67 -11.48 -14.88
CA THR A 387 11.82 -10.76 -14.30
C THR A 387 11.85 -9.31 -14.78
N ALA A 388 11.65 -9.07 -16.07
CA ALA A 388 11.58 -7.71 -16.62
C ALA A 388 10.43 -6.90 -15.98
N LYS A 389 9.26 -7.52 -15.80
CA LYS A 389 8.14 -6.92 -15.06
C LYS A 389 8.52 -6.55 -13.62
N ALA A 390 9.22 -7.45 -12.91
CA ALA A 390 9.65 -7.19 -11.53
C ALA A 390 10.67 -6.05 -11.45
N LEU A 391 11.64 -5.98 -12.37
CA LEU A 391 12.64 -4.93 -12.45
C LEU A 391 12.00 -3.56 -12.78
N ALA A 392 11.11 -3.51 -13.75
CA ALA A 392 10.37 -2.30 -14.10
C ALA A 392 9.51 -1.81 -12.92
N GLY A 393 8.78 -2.72 -12.26
CA GLY A 393 7.99 -2.39 -11.07
C GLY A 393 8.84 -1.89 -9.90
N TYR A 394 10.07 -2.40 -9.73
CA TYR A 394 11.02 -1.90 -8.72
C TYR A 394 11.44 -0.45 -9.02
N LEU A 395 11.81 -0.15 -10.26
CA LEU A 395 12.20 1.22 -10.66
C LEU A 395 11.03 2.20 -10.53
N LEU A 396 9.83 1.80 -10.98
CA LEU A 396 8.63 2.64 -10.86
C LEU A 396 8.30 2.99 -9.40
N ARG A 397 8.33 2.00 -8.49
CA ARG A 397 8.10 2.28 -7.06
C ARG A 397 9.18 3.18 -6.46
N GLY A 398 10.44 3.02 -6.89
CA GLY A 398 11.52 3.92 -6.49
C GLY A 398 11.28 5.37 -6.94
N LEU A 399 10.77 5.56 -8.16
CA LEU A 399 10.37 6.87 -8.69
C LEU A 399 9.17 7.44 -7.93
N ASP A 400 8.14 6.62 -7.71
CA ASP A 400 6.89 7.04 -7.07
C ASP A 400 7.07 7.54 -5.64
N CYS A 401 7.97 6.90 -4.88
CA CYS A 401 8.25 7.31 -3.50
C CYS A 401 9.31 8.42 -3.37
N GLY A 402 10.00 8.77 -4.48
CA GLY A 402 11.06 9.79 -4.50
C GLY A 402 12.44 9.27 -4.08
N ALA A 403 12.62 7.95 -4.02
CA ALA A 403 13.94 7.33 -3.83
C ALA A 403 14.82 7.44 -5.08
N LEU A 404 14.21 7.49 -6.25
CA LEU A 404 14.86 7.62 -7.56
C LEU A 404 14.29 8.81 -8.31
N ASP A 405 15.09 9.36 -9.25
CA ASP A 405 14.71 10.46 -10.14
C ASP A 405 14.58 9.96 -11.58
N ASP A 406 13.60 10.49 -12.34
CA ASP A 406 13.37 10.09 -13.74
C ASP A 406 14.64 10.24 -14.61
N ALA A 407 15.40 11.33 -14.41
CA ALA A 407 16.63 11.57 -15.17
C ALA A 407 17.73 10.54 -14.87
N GLU A 408 17.90 10.08 -13.63
CA GLU A 408 18.89 9.07 -13.30
C GLU A 408 18.48 7.68 -13.80
N VAL A 409 17.20 7.35 -13.71
CA VAL A 409 16.68 6.08 -14.25
C VAL A 409 16.83 6.03 -15.77
N ALA A 410 16.48 7.11 -16.48
CA ALA A 410 16.66 7.18 -17.93
C ALA A 410 18.15 7.07 -18.34
N ARG A 411 19.08 7.68 -17.60
CA ARG A 411 20.52 7.54 -17.88
C ARG A 411 21.04 6.12 -17.64
N ALA A 412 20.58 5.46 -16.57
CA ALA A 412 21.09 4.15 -16.18
C ALA A 412 20.47 2.99 -16.99
N SER A 413 19.20 3.13 -17.39
CA SER A 413 18.46 2.07 -18.10
C SER A 413 18.26 2.33 -19.59
N GLY A 414 18.40 3.57 -20.06
CA GLY A 414 18.01 3.96 -21.43
C GLY A 414 16.48 4.04 -21.63
N LEU A 415 15.68 3.88 -20.56
CA LEU A 415 14.24 3.78 -20.62
C LEU A 415 13.57 4.98 -19.94
N ALA A 416 12.52 5.52 -20.56
CA ALA A 416 11.65 6.51 -19.93
C ALA A 416 10.62 5.83 -19.03
N ARG A 417 9.94 6.61 -18.18
CA ARG A 417 8.89 6.11 -17.29
C ARG A 417 7.80 5.33 -18.04
N ALA A 418 7.36 5.81 -19.20
CA ALA A 418 6.35 5.14 -20.02
C ALA A 418 6.79 3.74 -20.50
N ASP A 419 8.09 3.57 -20.78
CA ASP A 419 8.64 2.26 -21.14
C ASP A 419 8.59 1.30 -19.95
N LEU A 420 8.93 1.79 -18.76
CA LEU A 420 8.83 1.02 -17.50
C LEU A 420 7.39 0.60 -17.21
N GLU A 421 6.42 1.49 -17.39
CA GLU A 421 4.99 1.20 -17.23
C GLU A 421 4.52 0.11 -18.19
N THR A 422 5.04 0.10 -19.42
CA THR A 422 4.78 -0.93 -20.41
C THR A 422 5.33 -2.29 -19.98
N PHE A 423 6.56 -2.35 -19.47
CA PHE A 423 7.16 -3.60 -18.95
C PHE A 423 6.46 -4.08 -17.68
N ALA A 424 6.06 -3.19 -16.78
CA ALA A 424 5.38 -3.54 -15.53
C ALA A 424 3.96 -4.08 -15.75
N SER A 425 3.26 -3.63 -16.79
CA SER A 425 1.87 -3.98 -17.10
C SER A 425 1.67 -4.33 -18.57
N PRO A 426 2.25 -5.45 -19.06
CA PRO A 426 2.22 -5.80 -20.48
C PRO A 426 0.80 -5.96 -21.07
N ARG A 427 -0.21 -6.21 -20.24
CA ARG A 427 -1.62 -6.29 -20.70
C ARG A 427 -2.22 -4.91 -21.08
N ARG A 428 -1.69 -3.78 -20.53
CA ARG A 428 -2.13 -2.42 -20.89
C ARG A 428 -1.51 -1.89 -22.18
N GLY A 429 -0.34 -2.40 -22.57
CA GLY A 429 0.44 -1.90 -23.70
C GLY A 429 0.22 -2.58 -25.05
N GLY A 430 -0.63 -3.60 -25.15
CA GLY A 430 -0.90 -4.29 -26.42
C GLY A 430 0.33 -4.96 -27.06
N LEU A 431 1.42 -5.16 -26.32
CA LEU A 431 2.57 -5.93 -26.75
C LEU A 431 2.22 -7.43 -26.72
N THR A 432 1.57 -7.91 -27.75
CA THR A 432 1.79 -9.28 -28.20
C THR A 432 3.26 -9.37 -28.55
N VAL A 433 4.09 -9.83 -27.63
CA VAL A 433 5.41 -10.33 -27.99
C VAL A 433 5.12 -11.51 -28.91
N SER A 434 5.20 -11.28 -30.23
CA SER A 434 5.26 -12.37 -31.18
C SER A 434 6.45 -13.22 -30.76
N ALA A 435 6.17 -14.41 -30.24
CA ALA A 435 7.21 -15.41 -30.08
C ALA A 435 7.93 -15.59 -31.41
N PRO A 436 9.26 -15.78 -31.44
CA PRO A 436 10.04 -15.95 -32.64
C PRO A 436 9.58 -17.17 -33.44
#